data_3c6e97639ecfcc7afbb102a6261dc1bb
#
_entry.id   3c6e97639ecfcc7afbb102a6261dc1bb
#
_cell.length_a   1.000
_cell.length_b   1.000
_cell.length_c   1.000
_cell.angle_alpha   90.00
_cell.angle_beta   90.00
_cell.angle_gamma   90.00
#
_symmetry.space_group_name_H-M   'P 1'
#
loop_
_entity.id
_entity.type
_entity.pdbx_description
1 polymer ?
#
loop_
_entity_poly.entity_id
_entity_poly.type
_entity_poly.pdbx_seq_one_letter_code
_entity_poly.pdbx_strand_id
1 'polypeptide(L)'
;MILRPRQEESVTKCIDALNTKGNTLLVAATGYGKTVVTSDIIGKMKSDKTLVIQHRDELTNQNLGTFNKINPSIPTSIVNGDNKDYSGNAIFTMAQTMSREKNLWNLPPIDLCVIDEAHHAASDSYLKIIEHARTLNPKMKVFGVTATPNRGDGKTLGTIWNNCADQVHIGELIMSG
;
A
#
# COMPACT_ATOMS: atom_id res chain seq x y z
N MET A 1 -16.92 9.17 5.06
CA MET A 1 -17.07 8.63 3.70
C MET A 1 -17.56 7.20 3.81
N ILE A 2 -18.59 6.87 3.04
CA ILE A 2 -19.20 5.54 3.09
C ILE A 2 -18.70 4.73 1.89
N LEU A 3 -18.20 3.52 2.17
CA LEU A 3 -17.77 2.60 1.12
C LEU A 3 -18.98 1.98 0.41
N ARG A 4 -18.84 1.79 -0.91
CA ARG A 4 -19.82 1.01 -1.67
C ARG A 4 -19.72 -0.47 -1.29
N PRO A 5 -20.80 -1.27 -1.40
CA PRO A 5 -20.77 -2.68 -0.99
C PRO A 5 -19.63 -3.49 -1.63
N ARG A 6 -19.33 -3.27 -2.91
CA ARG A 6 -18.23 -3.97 -3.57
C ARG A 6 -16.87 -3.59 -3.00
N GLN A 7 -16.71 -2.33 -2.57
CA GLN A 7 -15.49 -1.87 -1.90
C GLN A 7 -15.34 -2.53 -0.51
N GLU A 8 -16.43 -2.63 0.24
CA GLU A 8 -16.42 -3.31 1.54
C GLU A 8 -16.03 -4.78 1.41
N GLU A 9 -16.49 -5.44 0.36
CA GLU A 9 -16.13 -6.82 0.05
C GLU A 9 -14.62 -6.95 -0.18
N SER A 10 -14.03 -6.05 -0.97
CA SER A 10 -12.58 -6.03 -1.20
C SER A 10 -11.80 -5.83 0.10
N VAL A 11 -12.25 -4.89 0.95
CA VAL A 11 -11.60 -4.62 2.24
C VAL A 11 -11.59 -5.88 3.09
N THR A 12 -12.72 -6.55 3.23
CA THR A 12 -12.84 -7.77 4.03
C THR A 12 -11.92 -8.87 3.52
N LYS A 13 -11.92 -9.11 2.22
CA LYS A 13 -11.06 -10.13 1.60
C LYS A 13 -9.58 -9.83 1.78
N CYS A 14 -9.19 -8.58 1.61
CA CYS A 14 -7.79 -8.17 1.75
C CYS A 14 -7.30 -8.30 3.19
N ILE A 15 -8.10 -7.86 4.16
CA ILE A 15 -7.74 -7.97 5.58
C ILE A 15 -7.60 -9.43 5.97
N ASP A 16 -8.54 -10.29 5.56
CA ASP A 16 -8.46 -11.71 5.82
C ASP A 16 -7.17 -12.32 5.27
N ALA A 17 -6.84 -12.01 4.01
CA ALA A 17 -5.62 -12.51 3.39
C ALA A 17 -4.35 -11.99 4.09
N LEU A 18 -4.32 -10.72 4.48
CA LEU A 18 -3.19 -10.16 5.22
C LEU A 18 -3.00 -10.85 6.58
N ASN A 19 -4.08 -11.15 7.27
CA ASN A 19 -4.00 -11.79 8.57
C ASN A 19 -3.64 -13.28 8.49
N THR A 20 -4.05 -13.97 7.43
CA THR A 20 -3.79 -15.41 7.28
C THR A 20 -2.52 -15.72 6.49
N LYS A 21 -2.14 -14.88 5.54
CA LYS A 21 -1.02 -15.15 4.62
C LYS A 21 0.14 -14.15 4.75
N GLY A 22 -0.08 -13.02 5.40
CA GLY A 22 0.95 -11.99 5.58
C GLY A 22 1.19 -11.10 4.37
N ASN A 23 0.57 -11.39 3.26
CA ASN A 23 0.66 -10.57 2.05
C ASN A 23 -0.56 -10.79 1.16
N THR A 24 -0.91 -9.79 0.36
CA THR A 24 -1.91 -9.96 -0.69
C THR A 24 -1.89 -8.81 -1.69
N LEU A 25 -2.37 -9.08 -2.90
CA LEU A 25 -2.63 -8.08 -3.93
C LEU A 25 -4.12 -7.82 -4.07
N LEU A 26 -4.46 -6.57 -4.34
CA LEU A 26 -5.76 -6.18 -4.84
C LEU A 26 -5.59 -5.69 -6.29
N VAL A 27 -6.26 -6.33 -7.22
CA VAL A 27 -6.29 -5.90 -8.62
C VAL A 27 -7.63 -5.24 -8.86
N ALA A 28 -7.62 -3.94 -9.18
CA ALA A 28 -8.84 -3.17 -9.32
C ALA A 28 -8.74 -2.18 -10.47
N ALA A 29 -9.76 -2.17 -11.32
CA ALA A 29 -9.84 -1.28 -12.46
C ALA A 29 -9.83 0.20 -12.04
N THR A 30 -9.34 1.06 -12.93
CA THR A 30 -9.40 2.51 -12.74
C THR A 30 -10.85 2.94 -12.48
N GLY A 31 -11.05 3.84 -11.53
CA GLY A 31 -12.39 4.31 -11.15
C GLY A 31 -13.04 3.53 -10.00
N TYR A 32 -12.40 2.45 -9.54
CA TYR A 32 -12.92 1.66 -8.42
C TYR A 32 -12.83 2.38 -7.06
N GLY A 33 -11.95 3.35 -6.95
CA GLY A 33 -11.68 4.01 -5.67
C GLY A 33 -10.62 3.29 -4.85
N LYS A 34 -9.53 2.89 -5.49
CA LYS A 34 -8.43 2.15 -4.86
C LYS A 34 -7.89 2.85 -3.62
N THR A 35 -7.76 4.18 -3.67
CA THR A 35 -7.23 4.96 -2.55
C THR A 35 -8.15 4.90 -1.33
N VAL A 36 -9.46 4.96 -1.54
CA VAL A 36 -10.46 4.85 -0.47
C VAL A 36 -10.38 3.46 0.17
N VAL A 37 -10.37 2.42 -0.65
CA VAL A 37 -10.27 1.03 -0.18
C VAL A 37 -8.99 0.79 0.60
N THR A 38 -7.86 1.25 0.06
CA THR A 38 -6.54 1.12 0.70
C THR A 38 -6.52 1.85 2.05
N SER A 39 -7.06 3.06 2.11
CA SER A 39 -7.13 3.83 3.36
C SER A 39 -7.98 3.12 4.41
N ASP A 40 -9.10 2.53 4.01
CA ASP A 40 -9.96 1.79 4.93
C ASP A 40 -9.26 0.52 5.45
N ILE A 41 -8.54 -0.19 4.59
CA ILE A 41 -7.74 -1.36 4.99
C ILE A 41 -6.71 -0.97 6.04
N ILE A 42 -5.95 0.09 5.80
CA ILE A 42 -4.93 0.56 6.75
C ILE A 42 -5.56 0.89 8.11
N GLY A 43 -6.68 1.61 8.09
CA GLY A 43 -7.38 1.98 9.32
C GLY A 43 -7.86 0.75 10.12
N LYS A 44 -8.38 -0.25 9.43
CA LYS A 44 -8.90 -1.46 10.07
C LYS A 44 -7.82 -2.46 10.49
N MET A 45 -6.65 -2.42 9.87
CA MET A 45 -5.53 -3.26 10.29
C MET A 45 -4.95 -2.86 11.64
N LYS A 46 -5.10 -1.59 12.02
CA LYS A 46 -4.66 -1.06 13.32
C LYS A 46 -3.19 -1.33 13.63
N SER A 47 -2.34 -1.25 12.62
CA SER A 47 -0.90 -1.42 12.78
C SER A 47 -0.28 -0.21 13.46
N ASP A 48 0.72 -0.41 14.31
CA ASP A 48 1.42 0.69 14.97
C ASP A 48 2.20 1.54 13.98
N LYS A 49 2.82 0.91 12.99
CA LYS A 49 3.54 1.62 11.93
C LYS A 49 3.20 1.05 10.57
N THR A 50 2.66 1.89 9.70
CA THR A 50 2.39 1.57 8.30
C THR A 50 3.26 2.44 7.40
N LEU A 51 3.91 1.83 6.43
CA LEU A 51 4.67 2.54 5.39
C LEU A 51 3.88 2.46 4.09
N VAL A 52 3.53 3.63 3.53
CA VAL A 52 2.81 3.71 2.25
C VAL A 52 3.79 4.21 1.20
N ILE A 53 4.12 3.35 0.24
CA ILE A 53 5.09 3.64 -0.81
C ILE A 53 4.36 3.93 -2.11
N GLN A 54 4.70 5.05 -2.72
CA GLN A 54 4.12 5.51 -3.96
C GLN A 54 5.19 5.76 -5.01
N HIS A 55 4.75 5.78 -6.26
CA HIS A 55 5.66 5.97 -7.38
C HIS A 55 5.90 7.45 -7.70
N ARG A 56 4.90 8.30 -7.47
CA ARG A 56 4.95 9.73 -7.83
C ARG A 56 4.56 10.62 -6.65
N ASP A 57 5.20 11.79 -6.57
CA ASP A 57 5.00 12.77 -5.49
C ASP A 57 3.55 13.29 -5.43
N GLU A 58 2.96 13.56 -6.59
CA GLU A 58 1.59 14.04 -6.69
C GLU A 58 0.60 13.07 -6.07
N LEU A 59 0.84 11.76 -6.25
CA LEU A 59 0.01 10.71 -5.66
C LEU A 59 0.12 10.70 -4.14
N THR A 60 1.31 11.04 -3.60
CA THR A 60 1.50 11.12 -2.16
C THR A 60 0.54 12.12 -1.54
N ASN A 61 0.45 13.32 -2.09
CA ASN A 61 -0.43 14.37 -1.57
C ASN A 61 -1.91 14.02 -1.69
N GLN A 62 -2.33 13.47 -2.83
CA GLN A 62 -3.71 13.06 -3.05
C GLN A 62 -4.12 11.93 -2.11
N ASN A 63 -3.27 10.92 -1.98
CA ASN A 63 -3.55 9.76 -1.15
C ASN A 63 -3.55 10.13 0.34
N LEU A 64 -2.66 11.02 0.74
CA LEU A 64 -2.63 11.55 2.10
C LEU A 64 -3.93 12.28 2.43
N GLY A 65 -4.42 13.13 1.52
CA GLY A 65 -5.68 13.84 1.70
C GLY A 65 -6.86 12.90 1.89
N THR A 66 -6.96 11.88 1.05
CA THR A 66 -8.02 10.85 1.17
C THR A 66 -7.87 10.06 2.47
N PHE A 67 -6.66 9.66 2.80
CA PHE A 67 -6.38 8.92 4.03
C PHE A 67 -6.81 9.70 5.26
N ASN A 68 -6.47 10.98 5.33
CA ASN A 68 -6.82 11.83 6.47
C ASN A 68 -8.33 12.02 6.63
N LYS A 69 -9.07 12.01 5.53
CA LYS A 69 -10.54 12.08 5.57
C LYS A 69 -11.16 10.80 6.13
N ILE A 70 -10.59 9.66 5.76
CA ILE A 70 -11.10 8.35 6.20
C ILE A 70 -10.62 8.00 7.61
N ASN A 71 -9.38 8.35 7.93
CA ASN A 71 -8.75 8.01 9.20
C ASN A 71 -8.25 9.28 9.92
N PRO A 72 -9.14 10.18 10.34
CA PRO A 72 -8.72 11.47 10.93
C PRO A 72 -7.97 11.31 12.25
N SER A 73 -8.12 10.18 12.93
CA SER A 73 -7.45 9.92 14.22
C SER A 73 -6.07 9.28 14.10
N ILE A 74 -5.65 8.88 12.89
CA ILE A 74 -4.34 8.26 12.69
C ILE A 74 -3.33 9.33 12.32
N PRO A 75 -2.29 9.56 13.15
CA PRO A 75 -1.23 10.51 12.81
C PRO A 75 -0.48 10.08 11.56
N THR A 76 -0.24 11.03 10.66
CA THR A 76 0.49 10.79 9.42
C THR A 76 1.75 11.62 9.37
N SER A 77 2.73 11.16 8.59
CA SER A 77 3.94 11.90 8.30
C SER A 77 4.42 11.62 6.89
N ILE A 78 5.29 12.48 6.38
CA ILE A 78 5.82 12.36 5.01
C ILE A 78 7.33 12.33 5.07
N VAL A 79 7.91 11.41 4.29
CA VAL A 79 9.34 11.38 4.01
C VAL A 79 9.51 11.64 2.51
N ASN A 80 10.03 12.81 2.16
CA ASN A 80 10.32 13.19 0.78
C ASN A 80 11.66 13.93 0.71
N GLY A 81 11.97 14.57 -0.42
CA GLY A 81 13.22 15.30 -0.59
C GLY A 81 13.41 16.42 0.44
N ASP A 82 12.34 17.08 0.82
CA ASP A 82 12.37 18.26 1.70
C ASP A 82 11.99 17.94 3.15
N ASN A 83 11.23 16.87 3.39
CA ASN A 83 10.69 16.54 4.69
C ASN A 83 11.09 15.12 5.11
N LYS A 84 11.67 14.97 6.31
CA LYS A 84 12.13 13.68 6.84
C LYS A 84 11.43 13.38 8.16
N ASP A 85 10.11 13.25 8.12
CA ASP A 85 9.31 12.98 9.31
C ASP A 85 8.85 11.52 9.36
N TYR A 86 9.40 10.76 10.30
CA TYR A 86 9.09 9.34 10.52
C TYR A 86 8.14 9.12 11.71
N SER A 87 7.58 10.19 12.28
CA SER A 87 6.84 10.11 13.55
C SER A 87 5.40 9.58 13.41
N GLY A 88 4.82 9.66 12.22
CA GLY A 88 3.46 9.21 12.00
C GLY A 88 3.26 7.71 12.18
N ASN A 89 2.04 7.31 12.52
CA ASN A 89 1.66 5.91 12.49
C ASN A 89 1.48 5.41 11.05
N ALA A 90 1.16 6.30 10.13
CA ALA A 90 1.21 6.05 8.69
C ALA A 90 2.24 7.01 8.08
N ILE A 91 3.29 6.46 7.50
CA ILE A 91 4.38 7.21 6.87
C ILE A 91 4.23 7.10 5.37
N PHE A 92 4.04 8.24 4.70
CA PHE A 92 3.88 8.30 3.24
C PHE A 92 5.20 8.71 2.59
N THR A 93 5.60 7.99 1.57
CA THR A 93 6.89 8.22 0.91
C THR A 93 6.86 7.78 -0.55
N MET A 94 7.84 8.26 -1.32
CA MET A 94 8.10 7.76 -2.67
C MET A 94 9.22 6.72 -2.64
N ALA A 95 9.15 5.74 -3.54
CA ALA A 95 10.15 4.69 -3.63
C ALA A 95 11.56 5.24 -3.86
N GLN A 96 11.71 6.22 -4.76
CA GLN A 96 13.01 6.80 -5.06
C GLN A 96 13.64 7.51 -3.86
N THR A 97 12.82 8.15 -3.05
CA THR A 97 13.30 8.83 -1.85
C THR A 97 13.66 7.83 -0.75
N MET A 98 12.74 6.93 -0.44
CA MET A 98 12.94 6.01 0.69
C MET A 98 14.06 5.00 0.43
N SER A 99 14.32 4.64 -0.82
CA SER A 99 15.38 3.68 -1.15
C SER A 99 16.79 4.20 -0.95
N ARG A 100 16.95 5.50 -0.71
CA ARG A 100 18.27 6.08 -0.40
C ARG A 100 18.73 5.59 0.98
N GLU A 101 19.99 5.19 1.09
CA GLU A 101 20.52 4.59 2.32
C GLU A 101 20.27 5.44 3.56
N LYS A 102 20.53 6.74 3.51
CA LYS A 102 20.32 7.63 4.65
C LYS A 102 18.86 7.66 5.13
N ASN A 103 17.91 7.46 4.22
CA ASN A 103 16.49 7.43 4.57
C ASN A 103 16.09 6.07 5.15
N LEU A 104 16.62 4.98 4.59
CA LEU A 104 16.40 3.63 5.14
C LEU A 104 16.98 3.48 6.56
N TRP A 105 18.13 4.08 6.84
CA TRP A 105 18.75 4.02 8.17
C TRP A 105 17.82 4.58 9.26
N ASN A 106 16.97 5.53 8.92
CA ASN A 106 16.07 6.17 9.87
C ASN A 106 14.67 5.51 9.92
N LEU A 107 14.43 4.53 9.07
CA LEU A 107 13.13 3.85 9.02
C LEU A 107 12.91 3.03 10.29
N PRO A 108 11.81 3.26 11.03
CA PRO A 108 11.49 2.41 12.17
C PRO A 108 10.99 1.04 11.71
N PRO A 109 10.87 0.06 12.62
CA PRO A 109 10.21 -1.20 12.27
C PRO A 109 8.79 -0.95 11.76
N ILE A 110 8.45 -1.59 10.65
CA ILE A 110 7.15 -1.41 9.96
C ILE A 110 6.32 -2.69 10.12
N ASP A 111 5.05 -2.54 10.48
CA ASP A 111 4.12 -3.66 10.63
C ASP A 111 3.36 -3.97 9.36
N LEU A 112 3.03 -2.93 8.58
CA LEU A 112 2.31 -3.05 7.32
C LEU A 112 2.96 -2.16 6.27
N CYS A 113 3.41 -2.76 5.18
CA CYS A 113 3.93 -2.05 4.02
C CYS A 113 2.87 -2.05 2.93
N VAL A 114 2.48 -0.88 2.47
CA VAL A 114 1.47 -0.71 1.43
C VAL A 114 2.14 -0.16 0.17
N ILE A 115 1.94 -0.84 -0.95
CA ILE A 115 2.54 -0.45 -2.22
C ILE A 115 1.45 -0.10 -3.20
N ASP A 116 1.32 1.20 -3.49
CA ASP A 116 0.43 1.71 -4.52
C ASP A 116 1.08 1.51 -5.88
N GLU A 117 0.28 1.22 -6.89
CA GLU A 117 0.77 0.85 -8.21
C GLU A 117 1.77 -0.30 -8.13
N ALA A 118 1.34 -1.41 -7.51
CA ALA A 118 2.18 -2.55 -7.15
C ALA A 118 2.94 -3.17 -8.34
N HIS A 119 2.53 -2.92 -9.57
CA HIS A 119 3.24 -3.39 -10.76
C HIS A 119 4.65 -2.78 -10.88
N HIS A 120 4.95 -1.70 -10.16
CA HIS A 120 6.30 -1.12 -10.10
C HIS A 120 7.20 -1.81 -9.06
N ALA A 121 6.66 -2.68 -8.22
CA ALA A 121 7.40 -3.28 -7.10
C ALA A 121 8.55 -4.19 -7.52
N ALA A 122 8.63 -4.57 -8.80
CA ALA A 122 9.74 -5.31 -9.36
C ALA A 122 11.03 -4.49 -9.47
N SER A 123 10.93 -3.15 -9.39
CA SER A 123 12.11 -2.29 -9.51
C SER A 123 13.01 -2.37 -8.28
N ASP A 124 14.29 -2.07 -8.47
CA ASP A 124 15.31 -2.17 -7.42
C ASP A 124 14.97 -1.30 -6.21
N SER A 125 14.41 -0.12 -6.41
CA SER A 125 14.04 0.78 -5.32
C SER A 125 13.04 0.16 -4.37
N TYR A 126 11.97 -0.45 -4.90
CA TYR A 126 10.95 -1.09 -4.08
C TYR A 126 11.50 -2.33 -3.36
N LEU A 127 12.25 -3.17 -4.07
CA LEU A 127 12.83 -4.37 -3.47
C LEU A 127 13.79 -4.04 -2.34
N LYS A 128 14.60 -2.99 -2.50
CA LYS A 128 15.53 -2.53 -1.48
C LYS A 128 14.79 -2.10 -0.21
N ILE A 129 13.70 -1.36 -0.36
CA ILE A 129 12.89 -0.92 0.78
C ILE A 129 12.27 -2.12 1.50
N ILE A 130 11.65 -3.02 0.75
CA ILE A 130 10.97 -4.20 1.32
C ILE A 130 11.97 -5.08 2.07
N GLU A 131 13.12 -5.37 1.47
CA GLU A 131 14.17 -6.17 2.10
C GLU A 131 14.67 -5.54 3.39
N HIS A 132 14.96 -4.23 3.35
CA HIS A 132 15.42 -3.52 4.55
C HIS A 132 14.36 -3.55 5.66
N ALA A 133 13.11 -3.25 5.32
CA ALA A 133 12.02 -3.26 6.28
C ALA A 133 11.81 -4.65 6.91
N ARG A 134 11.96 -5.72 6.12
CA ARG A 134 11.88 -7.09 6.63
C ARG A 134 13.03 -7.47 7.56
N THR A 135 14.22 -6.89 7.41
CA THR A 135 15.30 -7.10 8.37
C THR A 135 14.97 -6.49 9.73
N LEU A 136 14.25 -5.36 9.75
CA LEU A 136 13.80 -4.71 10.98
C LEU A 136 12.60 -5.43 11.60
N ASN A 137 11.70 -5.96 10.78
CA ASN A 137 10.53 -6.69 11.24
C ASN A 137 10.19 -7.83 10.27
N PRO A 138 10.67 -9.06 10.55
CA PRO A 138 10.38 -10.21 9.69
C PRO A 138 8.91 -10.57 9.56
N LYS A 139 8.06 -10.08 10.48
CA LYS A 139 6.61 -10.33 10.48
C LYS A 139 5.81 -9.24 9.74
N MET A 140 6.50 -8.31 9.09
CA MET A 140 5.84 -7.25 8.34
C MET A 140 4.90 -7.83 7.28
N LYS A 141 3.68 -7.32 7.24
CA LYS A 141 2.70 -7.66 6.21
C LYS A 141 2.87 -6.73 5.03
N VAL A 142 2.61 -7.23 3.82
CA VAL A 142 2.78 -6.46 2.59
C VAL A 142 1.49 -6.50 1.77
N PHE A 143 0.90 -5.32 1.58
CA PHE A 143 -0.30 -5.13 0.76
C PHE A 143 0.06 -4.37 -0.51
N GLY A 144 -0.37 -4.87 -1.64
CA GLY A 144 -0.20 -4.19 -2.93
C GLY A 144 -1.51 -3.97 -3.62
N VAL A 145 -1.64 -2.84 -4.31
CA VAL A 145 -2.82 -2.53 -5.13
C VAL A 145 -2.39 -2.08 -6.51
N THR A 146 -3.04 -2.59 -7.55
CA THR A 146 -2.71 -2.25 -8.93
C THR A 146 -3.91 -2.43 -9.84
N ALA A 147 -3.96 -1.65 -10.92
CA ALA A 147 -4.93 -1.84 -11.99
C ALA A 147 -4.49 -2.89 -13.01
N THR A 148 -3.17 -3.12 -13.12
CA THR A 148 -2.58 -4.02 -14.15
C THR A 148 -1.57 -4.97 -13.52
N PRO A 149 -1.97 -6.23 -13.23
CA PRO A 149 -1.08 -7.17 -12.53
C PRO A 149 0.08 -7.71 -13.39
N ASN A 150 -0.01 -7.63 -14.72
CA ASN A 150 0.86 -8.34 -15.65
C ASN A 150 1.76 -7.45 -16.49
N ARG A 151 2.48 -6.50 -15.91
CA ARG A 151 3.47 -5.77 -16.68
C ARG A 151 4.84 -6.44 -16.56
N GLY A 152 5.09 -7.40 -17.45
CA GLY A 152 6.45 -7.86 -17.77
C GLY A 152 7.21 -8.63 -16.70
N ASP A 153 6.86 -8.52 -15.43
CA ASP A 153 7.63 -9.06 -14.31
C ASP A 153 6.82 -9.91 -13.34
N GLY A 154 5.94 -10.73 -13.87
CA GLY A 154 5.12 -11.64 -13.06
C GLY A 154 5.94 -12.49 -12.09
N LYS A 155 7.17 -12.82 -12.45
CA LYS A 155 8.08 -13.58 -11.58
C LYS A 155 8.48 -12.78 -10.34
N THR A 156 8.76 -11.48 -10.48
CA THR A 156 9.22 -10.66 -9.36
C THR A 156 8.07 -10.30 -8.43
N LEU A 157 6.89 -10.03 -8.99
CA LEU A 157 5.69 -9.84 -8.15
C LEU A 157 5.38 -11.09 -7.35
N GLY A 158 5.59 -12.27 -7.92
CA GLY A 158 5.44 -13.55 -7.23
C GLY A 158 6.40 -13.77 -6.06
N THR A 159 7.52 -13.06 -6.01
CA THR A 159 8.43 -13.13 -4.85
C THR A 159 7.94 -12.29 -3.67
N ILE A 160 7.09 -11.28 -3.92
CA ILE A 160 6.52 -10.41 -2.89
C ILE A 160 5.14 -10.91 -2.47
N TRP A 161 4.29 -11.23 -3.44
CA TRP A 161 2.92 -11.67 -3.20
C TRP A 161 2.68 -13.07 -3.76
N ASN A 162 2.16 -13.95 -2.93
CA ASN A 162 1.81 -15.32 -3.34
C ASN A 162 0.31 -15.50 -3.57
N ASN A 163 -0.48 -14.41 -3.47
CA ASN A 163 -1.93 -14.49 -3.65
C ASN A 163 -2.50 -13.13 -4.06
N CYS A 164 -3.73 -13.18 -4.59
CA CYS A 164 -4.52 -12.02 -4.91
C CYS A 164 -5.87 -12.20 -4.22
N ALA A 165 -6.17 -11.34 -3.24
CA ALA A 165 -7.39 -11.47 -2.45
C ALA A 165 -8.64 -11.14 -3.25
N ASP A 166 -8.53 -10.21 -4.21
CA ASP A 166 -9.69 -9.78 -4.99
C ASP A 166 -9.26 -9.16 -6.32
N GLN A 167 -10.12 -9.35 -7.32
CA GLN A 167 -9.97 -8.71 -8.63
C GLN A 167 -11.29 -8.04 -9.00
N VAL A 168 -11.24 -6.75 -9.30
CA VAL A 168 -12.41 -5.97 -9.67
C VAL A 168 -12.23 -5.47 -11.11
N HIS A 169 -13.07 -5.97 -12.00
CA HIS A 169 -12.99 -5.65 -13.43
C HIS A 169 -13.90 -4.47 -13.79
N ILE A 170 -13.57 -3.79 -14.89
CA ILE A 170 -14.37 -2.67 -15.41
C ILE A 170 -15.83 -3.07 -15.58
N GLY A 171 -16.09 -4.30 -16.08
CA GLY A 171 -17.46 -4.80 -16.26
C GLY A 171 -18.28 -4.81 -14.99
N GLU A 172 -17.68 -5.18 -13.84
CA GLU A 172 -18.34 -5.14 -12.55
C GLU A 172 -18.71 -3.72 -12.14
N LEU A 173 -17.82 -2.76 -12.38
CA LEU A 173 -18.07 -1.36 -12.05
C LEU A 173 -19.23 -0.77 -12.86
N ILE A 174 -19.34 -1.14 -14.13
CA ILE A 174 -20.43 -0.71 -14.99
C ILE A 174 -21.75 -1.32 -14.51
N MET A 175 -21.75 -2.59 -14.15
CA MET A 175 -22.95 -3.32 -13.70
C MET A 175 -23.41 -2.89 -12.31
N SER A 176 -22.49 -2.53 -11.43
CA SER A 176 -22.81 -2.12 -10.06
C SER A 176 -23.24 -0.65 -9.93
N GLY A 177 -23.15 0.08 -11.01
CA GLY A 177 -23.54 1.50 -11.06
C GLY A 177 -22.52 2.40 -10.47
#